data_5a0465caee3b170fad71d5d402b7a0a7
#
_entry.id   5a0465caee3b170fad71d5d402b7a0a7
#
_cell.length_a   1.000
_cell.length_b   1.000
_cell.length_c   1.000
_cell.angle_alpha   90.00
_cell.angle_beta   90.00
_cell.angle_gamma   90.00
#
_symmetry.space_group_name_H-M   'P 1'
#
loop_
_entity.id
_entity.type
_entity.pdbx_description
1 polymer ?
#
loop_
_entity_poly.entity_id
_entity_poly.type
_entity_poly.pdbx_seq_one_letter_code
_entity_poly.pdbx_strand_id
1 'polypeptide(L)' 'MAKDDMTKLGILLDHWIEHNREHAQEFTEWADRAKNLGQAAVHDDMTQAVKQINKANEFLLAALKRLKEK' A
#
# COMPACT_ATOMS: atom_id res chain seq x y z
N MET A 1 16.55 11.05 19.65
CA MET A 1 17.25 9.84 20.12
C MET A 1 16.93 8.68 19.21
N ALA A 2 17.95 7.89 18.90
CA ALA A 2 17.80 6.78 17.95
C ALA A 2 16.72 5.78 18.37
N LYS A 3 16.62 5.51 19.67
CA LYS A 3 15.65 4.54 20.19
C LYS A 3 14.21 5.01 19.97
N ASP A 4 13.94 6.29 20.19
CA ASP A 4 12.62 6.87 19.97
C ASP A 4 12.29 6.89 18.48
N ASP A 5 13.29 7.18 17.65
CA ASP A 5 13.12 7.20 16.21
C ASP A 5 12.82 5.80 15.66
N MET A 6 13.44 4.78 16.21
CA MET A 6 13.16 3.41 15.80
C MET A 6 11.74 3.00 16.16
N THR A 7 11.27 3.39 17.35
CA THR A 7 9.90 3.13 17.76
C THR A 7 8.91 3.86 16.84
N LYS A 8 9.18 5.13 16.56
CA LYS A 8 8.34 5.91 15.67
C LYS A 8 8.29 5.33 14.27
N LEU A 9 9.45 4.89 13.77
CA LEU A 9 9.53 4.29 12.44
C LEU A 9 8.66 3.04 12.35
N GLY A 10 8.68 2.20 13.38
CA GLY A 10 7.83 1.01 13.42
C GLY A 10 6.36 1.36 13.36
N ILE A 11 5.94 2.36 14.12
CA ILE A 11 4.56 2.83 14.13
C ILE A 11 4.17 3.38 12.77
N LEU A 12 5.06 4.17 12.15
CA LEU A 12 4.80 4.73 10.82
C LEU A 12 4.70 3.66 9.76
N LEU A 13 5.58 2.65 9.81
CA LEU A 13 5.54 1.54 8.86
C LEU A 13 4.21 0.80 8.95
N ASP A 14 3.75 0.49 10.17
CA ASP A 14 2.44 -0.14 10.37
C ASP A 14 1.32 0.71 9.79
N HIS A 15 1.36 2.02 10.06
CA HIS A 15 0.35 2.95 9.58
C HIS A 15 0.33 3.01 8.04
N TRP A 16 1.50 3.14 7.43
CA TRP A 16 1.60 3.22 5.97
C TRP A 16 1.13 1.95 5.28
N ILE A 17 1.47 0.79 5.85
CA ILE A 17 1.04 -0.50 5.32
C ILE A 17 -0.47 -0.59 5.34
N GLU A 18 -1.10 -0.25 6.45
CA GLU A 18 -2.56 -0.28 6.58
C GLU A 18 -3.21 0.73 5.64
N HIS A 19 -2.68 1.93 5.57
CA HIS A 19 -3.18 2.99 4.69
C HIS A 19 -3.11 2.56 3.22
N ASN A 20 -2.01 1.93 2.83
CA ASN A 20 -1.86 1.43 1.46
C ASN A 20 -2.86 0.33 1.15
N ARG A 21 -3.18 -0.53 2.12
CA ARG A 21 -4.20 -1.56 1.93
C ARG A 21 -5.57 -0.94 1.68
N GLU A 22 -5.91 0.09 2.44
CA GLU A 22 -7.18 0.80 2.27
C GLU A 22 -7.28 1.43 0.89
N HIS A 23 -6.21 2.10 0.45
CA HIS A 23 -6.16 2.70 -0.88
C HIS A 23 -6.25 1.64 -1.98
N ALA A 24 -5.56 0.52 -1.83
CA ALA A 24 -5.61 -0.55 -2.83
C ALA A 24 -7.03 -1.08 -2.99
N GLN A 25 -7.73 -1.26 -1.89
CA GLN A 25 -9.12 -1.72 -1.91
C GLN A 25 -10.02 -0.69 -2.58
N GLU A 26 -9.89 0.57 -2.20
CA GLU A 26 -10.68 1.67 -2.77
C GLU A 26 -10.43 1.80 -4.27
N PHE A 27 -9.16 1.74 -4.68
CA PHE A 27 -8.81 1.83 -6.09
C PHE A 27 -9.37 0.66 -6.89
N THR A 28 -9.38 -0.54 -6.30
CA THR A 28 -9.93 -1.72 -6.95
C THR A 28 -11.43 -1.55 -7.20
N GLU A 29 -12.15 -1.06 -6.20
CA GLU A 29 -13.58 -0.82 -6.32
C GLU A 29 -13.89 0.21 -7.42
N TRP A 30 -13.13 1.29 -7.47
CA TRP A 30 -13.32 2.32 -8.49
C TRP A 30 -12.85 1.86 -9.87
N ALA A 31 -11.83 1.00 -9.93
CA ALA A 31 -11.40 0.40 -11.18
C ALA A 31 -12.55 -0.42 -11.79
N ASP A 32 -13.25 -1.20 -10.96
CA ASP A 32 -14.40 -1.96 -11.42
C ASP A 32 -15.52 -1.05 -11.92
N ARG A 33 -15.76 0.05 -11.23
CA ARG A 33 -16.77 1.03 -11.66
C ARG A 33 -16.37 1.67 -12.98
N ALA A 34 -15.08 1.98 -13.14
CA ALA A 34 -14.58 2.55 -14.39
C ALA A 34 -14.85 1.60 -15.56
N LYS A 35 -14.59 0.31 -15.35
CA LYS A 35 -14.85 -0.71 -16.36
C LYS A 35 -16.33 -0.72 -16.74
N ASN A 36 -17.22 -0.67 -15.75
CA ASN A 36 -18.66 -0.67 -15.99
C ASN A 36 -19.14 0.59 -16.69
N LEU A 37 -18.40 1.69 -16.56
CA LEU A 37 -18.68 2.94 -17.26
C LEU A 37 -18.10 2.97 -18.68
N GLY A 38 -17.54 1.87 -19.14
CA GLY A 38 -16.95 1.79 -20.47
C GLY A 38 -15.53 2.36 -20.55
N GLN A 39 -14.88 2.58 -19.43
CA GLN A 39 -13.54 3.15 -19.37
C GLN A 39 -12.50 2.06 -19.12
N ALA A 40 -12.35 1.15 -20.09
CA ALA A 40 -11.48 -0.01 -19.94
C ALA A 40 -10.01 0.38 -19.72
N ALA A 41 -9.54 1.40 -20.45
CA ALA A 41 -8.15 1.85 -20.30
C ALA A 41 -7.90 2.43 -18.89
N VAL A 42 -8.87 3.17 -18.37
CA VAL A 42 -8.78 3.71 -16.99
C VAL A 42 -8.75 2.57 -15.99
N HIS A 43 -9.61 1.56 -16.18
CA HIS A 43 -9.61 0.36 -15.34
C HIS A 43 -8.23 -0.29 -15.33
N ASP A 44 -7.63 -0.46 -16.50
CA ASP A 44 -6.33 -1.12 -16.63
C ASP A 44 -5.24 -0.34 -15.90
N ASP A 45 -5.22 0.98 -16.06
CA ASP A 45 -4.24 1.83 -15.38
C ASP A 45 -4.41 1.77 -13.87
N MET A 46 -5.65 1.81 -13.39
CA MET A 46 -5.93 1.74 -11.96
C MET A 46 -5.54 0.37 -11.39
N THR A 47 -5.75 -0.70 -12.16
CA THR A 47 -5.34 -2.04 -11.74
C THR A 47 -3.82 -2.11 -11.60
N GLN A 48 -3.09 -1.46 -12.50
CA GLN A 48 -1.63 -1.39 -12.37
C GLN A 48 -1.21 -0.63 -11.13
N ALA A 49 -1.91 0.45 -10.80
CA ALA A 49 -1.64 1.21 -9.58
C ALA A 49 -1.80 0.33 -8.34
N VAL A 50 -2.85 -0.48 -8.30
CA VAL A 50 -3.09 -1.42 -7.19
C VAL A 50 -1.92 -2.40 -7.06
N LYS A 51 -1.46 -2.94 -8.18
CA LYS A 51 -0.32 -3.86 -8.16
C LYS A 51 0.93 -3.21 -7.58
N GLN A 52 1.18 -1.94 -7.93
CA GLN A 52 2.34 -1.21 -7.42
C GLN A 52 2.21 -0.94 -5.93
N ILE A 53 1.02 -0.59 -5.46
CA ILE A 53 0.77 -0.38 -4.04
C ILE A 53 1.02 -1.67 -3.26
N ASN A 54 0.51 -2.79 -3.76
CA ASN A 54 0.70 -4.08 -3.10
C ASN A 54 2.18 -4.47 -3.06
N LYS A 55 2.90 -4.19 -4.14
CA LYS A 55 4.33 -4.47 -4.19
C LYS A 55 5.09 -3.58 -3.21
N ALA A 56 4.74 -2.31 -3.15
CA ALA A 56 5.33 -1.39 -2.18
C ALA A 56 5.09 -1.90 -0.76
N ASN A 57 3.90 -2.42 -0.48
CA ASN A 57 3.58 -2.96 0.84
C ASN A 57 4.42 -4.18 1.19
N GLU A 58 4.76 -5.01 0.21
CA GLU A 58 5.65 -6.15 0.45
C GLU A 58 7.00 -5.67 0.98
N PHE A 59 7.53 -4.60 0.39
CA PHE A 59 8.80 -4.02 0.84
C PHE A 59 8.67 -3.34 2.20
N LEU A 60 7.54 -2.67 2.44
CA LEU A 60 7.32 -2.04 3.75
C LEU A 60 7.18 -3.08 4.85
N LEU A 61 6.50 -4.19 4.56
CA LEU A 61 6.40 -5.31 5.50
C LEU A 61 7.78 -5.91 5.79
N ALA A 62 8.59 -6.06 4.74
CA ALA A 62 9.95 -6.56 4.92
C ALA A 62 10.78 -5.61 5.78
N ALA A 63 10.63 -4.31 5.54
CA ALA A 63 11.32 -3.30 6.34
C ALA A 63 10.91 -3.37 7.81
N LEU A 64 9.60 -3.50 8.05
CA LEU A 64 9.09 -3.59 9.42
C LEU A 64 9.61 -4.84 10.13
N LYS A 65 9.64 -5.96 9.41
CA LYS A 65 10.18 -7.20 9.95
C LYS A 65 11.64 -7.04 10.35
N ARG A 66 12.44 -6.42 9.46
CA ARG A 66 13.85 -6.19 9.74
C ARG A 66 14.04 -5.27 10.95
N LEU A 67 13.19 -4.27 11.06
CA LEU A 67 13.26 -3.32 12.19
C LEU A 67 13.01 -4.03 13.51
N LYS A 68 12.11 -4.99 13.53
CA LYS A 68 11.78 -5.74 14.75
C LYS A 68 12.80 -6.84 15.08
N GLU A 69 13.57 -7.29 14.10
CA GLU A 69 14.62 -8.27 14.32
C GLU A 69 15.84 -7.60 14.93
N LYS A 70 16.56 -8.34 15.74
CA LYS A 70 17.78 -7.85 16.35
C LYS A 70 19.00 -8.46 15.69
#